data_2938c9b97d871624a6979481ddd0062c
#
_entry.id   2938c9b97d871624a6979481ddd0062c
#
_cell.length_a   1.000
_cell.length_b   1.000
_cell.length_c   1.000
_cell.angle_alpha   90.00
_cell.angle_beta   90.00
_cell.angle_gamma   90.00
#
_symmetry.space_group_name_H-M   'P 1'
#
loop_
_entity.id
_entity.type
_entity.pdbx_description
1 polymer ?
#
loop_
_entity_poly.entity_id
_entity_poly.type
_entity_poly.pdbx_seq_one_letter_code
_entity_poly.pdbx_strand_id
1 'polypeptide(L)'
;MWQAEHVQAILRGRGHSVDLLGMTTKGDQILDRALSKVGGNGLFVKELEVALEEGRADLAVHSLKDVPMELPEGFVLACVMTREDPRDAFVSNRYASLDELPQGAVVGTSSLRRQALLQALRPDLKIEALRGNVNTRLRKLDEGQYDAIVLAAAGLMRLEMSERIRARFDPAQMLPAAGQGALGIEVRADRQDIIDALAPLAHMPTWLT
;
A
#
# COMPACT_ATOMS: atom_id res chain seq x y z
N MET A 1 -10.48 -3.07 0.82
CA MET A 1 -11.55 -3.25 1.83
C MET A 1 -10.97 -3.17 3.26
N TRP A 2 -10.05 -4.02 3.72
CA TRP A 2 -9.54 -4.00 5.11
C TRP A 2 -9.24 -2.60 5.68
N GLN A 3 -8.57 -1.74 4.92
CA GLN A 3 -8.20 -0.38 5.39
C GLN A 3 -9.44 0.47 5.70
N ALA A 4 -10.44 0.44 4.83
CA ALA A 4 -11.68 1.18 5.03
C ALA A 4 -12.49 0.59 6.19
N GLU A 5 -12.56 -0.74 6.30
CA GLU A 5 -13.22 -1.45 7.41
C GLU A 5 -12.56 -1.13 8.76
N HIS A 6 -11.21 -1.03 8.79
CA HIS A 6 -10.46 -0.64 9.97
C HIS A 6 -10.81 0.77 10.45
N VAL A 7 -10.81 1.75 9.53
CA VAL A 7 -11.20 3.14 9.85
C VAL A 7 -12.67 3.21 10.26
N GLN A 8 -13.56 2.49 9.56
CA GLN A 8 -14.97 2.38 9.93
C GLN A 8 -15.15 1.89 11.37
N ALA A 9 -14.44 0.81 11.75
CA ALA A 9 -14.55 0.26 13.10
C ALA A 9 -14.12 1.26 14.17
N ILE A 10 -13.02 2.00 13.92
CA ILE A 10 -12.54 3.04 14.85
C ILE A 10 -13.55 4.18 14.99
N LEU A 11 -14.08 4.69 13.88
CA LEU A 11 -15.03 5.79 13.88
C LEU A 11 -16.36 5.39 14.53
N ARG A 12 -16.85 4.18 14.25
CA ARG A 12 -18.05 3.62 14.91
C ARG A 12 -17.85 3.48 16.41
N GLY A 13 -16.67 3.03 16.85
CA GLY A 13 -16.31 2.97 18.27
C GLY A 13 -16.27 4.35 18.96
N ARG A 14 -16.21 5.42 18.19
CA ARG A 14 -16.29 6.83 18.66
C ARG A 14 -17.70 7.43 18.52
N GLY A 15 -18.68 6.63 18.12
CA GLY A 15 -20.08 7.07 18.05
C GLY A 15 -20.52 7.63 16.70
N HIS A 16 -19.67 7.56 15.66
CA HIS A 16 -20.05 7.99 14.31
C HIS A 16 -20.80 6.86 13.56
N SER A 17 -21.80 7.24 12.77
CA SER A 17 -22.41 6.32 11.79
C SER A 17 -21.56 6.34 10.52
N VAL A 18 -21.06 5.18 10.10
CA VAL A 18 -20.14 5.08 8.94
C VAL A 18 -20.54 3.91 8.06
N ASP A 19 -20.76 4.18 6.79
CA ASP A 19 -21.00 3.19 5.76
C ASP A 19 -19.85 3.11 4.78
N LEU A 20 -19.63 1.94 4.19
CA LEU A 20 -18.58 1.72 3.20
C LEU A 20 -19.13 1.86 1.79
N LEU A 21 -18.51 2.76 1.02
CA LEU A 21 -18.73 2.88 -0.42
C LEU A 21 -17.67 2.04 -1.16
N GLY A 22 -18.04 0.85 -1.62
CA GLY A 22 -17.17 0.00 -2.43
C GLY A 22 -17.01 0.57 -3.84
N MET A 23 -15.78 0.83 -4.24
CA MET A 23 -15.45 1.34 -5.57
C MET A 23 -14.40 0.46 -6.24
N THR A 24 -14.49 0.32 -7.56
CA THR A 24 -13.46 -0.32 -8.38
C THR A 24 -12.76 0.77 -9.17
N THR A 25 -11.46 0.94 -8.93
CA THR A 25 -10.68 1.95 -9.65
C THR A 25 -10.17 1.42 -10.99
N LYS A 26 -9.90 2.31 -11.96
CA LYS A 26 -9.24 1.93 -13.22
C LYS A 26 -7.86 1.31 -12.97
N GLY A 27 -7.18 1.73 -11.91
CA GLY A 27 -5.92 1.13 -11.49
C GLY A 27 -6.03 -0.35 -11.11
N ASP A 28 -7.17 -0.78 -10.54
CA ASP A 28 -7.46 -2.18 -10.22
C ASP A 28 -7.73 -3.03 -11.47
N GLN A 29 -8.20 -2.42 -12.54
CA GLN A 29 -8.56 -3.09 -13.80
C GLN A 29 -7.35 -3.26 -14.74
N ILE A 30 -6.33 -2.40 -14.64
CA ILE A 30 -5.14 -2.45 -15.51
C ILE A 30 -4.12 -3.44 -14.94
N LEU A 31 -4.25 -4.70 -15.33
CA LEU A 31 -3.35 -5.77 -14.90
C LEU A 31 -2.15 -5.98 -15.84
N ASP A 32 -2.23 -5.53 -17.11
CA ASP A 32 -1.33 -5.95 -18.20
C ASP A 32 -0.23 -4.94 -18.58
N ARG A 33 -0.24 -3.71 -18.04
CA ARG A 33 0.72 -2.67 -18.43
C ARG A 33 1.43 -2.04 -17.22
N ALA A 34 2.68 -1.59 -17.41
CA ALA A 34 3.41 -0.87 -16.37
C ALA A 34 2.70 0.45 -16.03
N LEU A 35 2.39 0.70 -14.75
CA LEU A 35 1.73 1.95 -14.27
C LEU A 35 2.51 3.20 -14.70
N SER A 36 3.84 3.11 -14.80
CA SER A 36 4.70 4.17 -15.33
C SER A 36 4.38 4.58 -16.77
N LYS A 37 3.69 3.73 -17.54
CA LYS A 37 3.29 4.00 -18.94
C LYS A 37 1.85 4.53 -19.07
N VAL A 38 1.06 4.54 -18.00
CA VAL A 38 -0.40 4.81 -18.07
C VAL A 38 -0.82 6.01 -17.19
N GLY A 39 0.11 6.79 -16.62
CA GLY A 39 -0.22 8.03 -15.93
C GLY A 39 0.06 8.07 -14.42
N GLY A 40 0.85 7.15 -13.89
CA GLY A 40 1.38 7.28 -12.52
C GLY A 40 0.38 6.98 -11.39
N ASN A 41 0.73 7.42 -10.17
CA ASN A 41 0.02 7.11 -8.92
C ASN A 41 -1.42 7.67 -8.83
N GLY A 42 -1.80 8.65 -9.67
CA GLY A 42 -3.12 9.27 -9.67
C GLY A 42 -4.29 8.39 -10.17
N LEU A 43 -4.01 7.23 -10.78
CA LEU A 43 -5.06 6.35 -11.31
C LEU A 43 -5.91 5.65 -10.24
N PHE A 44 -5.40 5.53 -9.01
CA PHE A 44 -6.13 4.92 -7.90
C PHE A 44 -6.91 5.94 -7.07
N VAL A 45 -6.56 7.21 -7.19
CA VAL A 45 -7.05 8.30 -6.33
C VAL A 45 -8.20 9.04 -7.01
N LYS A 46 -8.12 9.22 -8.33
CA LYS A 46 -9.05 10.06 -9.10
C LYS A 46 -10.53 9.68 -8.96
N GLU A 47 -10.88 8.40 -8.98
CA GLU A 47 -12.26 7.97 -8.79
C GLU A 47 -12.77 8.23 -7.37
N LEU A 48 -11.85 8.17 -6.38
CA LEU A 48 -12.16 8.48 -4.98
C LEU A 48 -12.39 9.98 -4.81
N GLU A 49 -11.53 10.83 -5.42
CA GLU A 49 -11.68 12.29 -5.44
C GLU A 49 -13.01 12.70 -6.07
N VAL A 50 -13.40 12.10 -7.21
CA VAL A 50 -14.72 12.35 -7.83
C VAL A 50 -15.85 11.98 -6.87
N ALA A 51 -15.75 10.87 -6.14
CA ALA A 51 -16.77 10.49 -5.18
C ALA A 51 -16.88 11.48 -4.00
N LEU A 52 -15.75 12.04 -3.55
CA LEU A 52 -15.71 13.09 -2.54
C LEU A 52 -16.31 14.40 -3.07
N GLU A 53 -15.97 14.80 -4.30
CA GLU A 53 -16.48 16.01 -4.95
C GLU A 53 -17.99 15.96 -5.16
N GLU A 54 -18.50 14.81 -5.61
CA GLU A 54 -19.93 14.57 -5.82
C GLU A 54 -20.72 14.35 -4.50
N GLY A 55 -20.05 14.33 -3.36
CA GLY A 55 -20.67 14.08 -2.05
C GLY A 55 -21.21 12.66 -1.87
N ARG A 56 -20.75 11.70 -2.68
CA ARG A 56 -21.05 10.27 -2.51
C ARG A 56 -20.25 9.61 -1.41
N ALA A 57 -19.11 10.19 -1.08
CA ALA A 57 -18.27 9.82 0.06
C ALA A 57 -17.87 11.08 0.84
N ASP A 58 -17.69 10.93 2.16
CA ASP A 58 -17.22 12.00 3.03
C ASP A 58 -15.70 11.95 3.25
N LEU A 59 -15.12 10.75 3.14
CA LEU A 59 -13.67 10.53 3.29
C LEU A 59 -13.19 9.37 2.40
N ALA A 60 -11.92 9.40 2.03
CA ALA A 60 -11.25 8.34 1.32
C ALA A 60 -10.05 7.81 2.12
N VAL A 61 -9.94 6.49 2.23
CA VAL A 61 -8.86 5.82 2.97
C VAL A 61 -7.83 5.25 2.01
N HIS A 62 -6.58 5.69 2.18
CA HIS A 62 -5.47 5.31 1.32
C HIS A 62 -4.34 4.60 2.08
N SER A 63 -3.60 3.74 1.39
CA SER A 63 -2.21 3.51 1.78
C SER A 63 -1.45 4.81 1.54
N LEU A 64 -0.83 5.39 2.56
CA LEU A 64 -0.20 6.73 2.44
C LEU A 64 0.83 6.81 1.31
N LYS A 65 1.58 5.74 1.06
CA LYS A 65 2.56 5.66 -0.03
C LYS A 65 1.96 5.80 -1.44
N ASP A 66 0.65 5.63 -1.59
CA ASP A 66 -0.05 5.71 -2.87
C ASP A 66 -0.73 7.06 -3.08
N VAL A 67 -0.74 7.91 -2.03
CA VAL A 67 -1.21 9.31 -2.10
C VAL A 67 -0.19 10.15 -2.87
N PRO A 68 -0.61 10.97 -3.84
CA PRO A 68 0.30 11.87 -4.55
C PRO A 68 0.87 12.93 -3.59
N MET A 69 2.06 13.45 -3.92
CA MET A 69 2.73 14.50 -3.12
C MET A 69 1.92 15.79 -3.05
N GLU A 70 1.17 16.07 -4.11
CA GLU A 70 0.27 17.22 -4.21
C GLU A 70 -1.13 16.68 -4.47
N LEU A 71 -2.07 17.01 -3.59
CA LEU A 71 -3.48 16.74 -3.80
C LEU A 71 -4.09 17.81 -4.70
N PRO A 72 -5.14 17.49 -5.47
CA PRO A 72 -5.87 18.49 -6.23
C PRO A 72 -6.44 19.58 -5.31
N GLU A 73 -6.66 20.77 -5.90
CA GLU A 73 -7.32 21.87 -5.19
C GLU A 73 -8.68 21.43 -4.64
N GLY A 74 -8.96 21.81 -3.40
CA GLY A 74 -10.19 21.43 -2.70
C GLY A 74 -10.11 20.15 -1.88
N PHE A 75 -8.99 19.43 -1.91
CA PHE A 75 -8.76 18.23 -1.07
C PHE A 75 -7.60 18.41 -0.11
N VAL A 76 -7.68 17.74 1.02
CA VAL A 76 -6.62 17.72 2.03
C VAL A 76 -6.43 16.32 2.60
N LEU A 77 -5.20 16.01 2.97
CA LEU A 77 -4.90 14.86 3.81
C LEU A 77 -5.23 15.25 5.25
N ALA A 78 -6.40 14.86 5.73
CA ALA A 78 -6.89 15.26 7.04
C ALA A 78 -6.30 14.47 8.21
N CYS A 79 -5.85 13.23 7.94
CA CYS A 79 -5.33 12.35 8.97
C CYS A 79 -4.27 11.40 8.41
N VAL A 80 -3.15 11.28 9.12
CA VAL A 80 -2.19 10.18 8.98
C VAL A 80 -2.22 9.36 10.25
N MET A 81 -2.58 8.09 10.15
CA MET A 81 -2.74 7.20 11.29
C MET A 81 -1.40 6.58 11.72
N THR A 82 -1.39 5.94 12.88
CA THR A 82 -0.23 5.19 13.38
C THR A 82 0.34 4.26 12.30
N ARG A 83 1.65 4.35 12.12
CA ARG A 83 2.39 3.58 11.12
C ARG A 83 2.58 2.14 11.60
N GLU A 84 2.23 1.20 10.76
CA GLU A 84 2.58 -0.21 10.90
C GLU A 84 4.02 -0.43 10.42
N ASP A 85 4.57 -1.64 10.57
CA ASP A 85 5.93 -1.99 10.14
C ASP A 85 6.20 -1.49 8.70
N PRO A 86 7.10 -0.50 8.51
CA PRO A 86 7.34 0.09 7.20
C PRO A 86 8.19 -0.78 6.28
N ARG A 87 8.80 -1.85 6.81
CA ARG A 87 9.76 -2.68 6.08
C ARG A 87 9.13 -3.42 4.92
N ASP A 88 9.96 -3.75 3.96
CA ASP A 88 9.62 -4.74 2.94
C ASP A 88 9.81 -6.16 3.49
N ALA A 89 8.95 -7.06 3.05
CA ALA A 89 8.96 -8.47 3.42
C ALA A 89 9.41 -9.32 2.25
N PHE A 90 10.36 -10.20 2.51
CA PHE A 90 10.73 -11.32 1.64
C PHE A 90 9.75 -12.46 1.87
N VAL A 91 9.12 -12.92 0.81
CA VAL A 91 8.14 -14.01 0.83
C VAL A 91 8.55 -15.07 -0.17
N SER A 92 8.73 -16.29 0.30
CA SER A 92 9.06 -17.45 -0.51
C SER A 92 8.50 -18.72 0.12
N ASN A 93 8.12 -19.70 -0.70
CA ASN A 93 7.68 -21.01 -0.23
C ASN A 93 8.86 -21.93 0.10
N ARG A 94 10.04 -21.65 -0.45
CA ARG A 94 11.21 -22.57 -0.38
C ARG A 94 12.41 -22.00 0.36
N TYR A 95 12.62 -20.68 0.30
CA TYR A 95 13.84 -20.03 0.79
C TYR A 95 13.53 -19.14 1.99
N ALA A 96 14.42 -19.10 2.97
CA ALA A 96 14.22 -18.32 4.19
C ALA A 96 14.67 -16.86 4.03
N SER A 97 15.59 -16.57 3.11
CA SER A 97 16.15 -15.22 2.89
C SER A 97 16.52 -14.97 1.44
N LEU A 98 16.84 -13.72 1.12
CA LEU A 98 17.35 -13.31 -0.18
C LEU A 98 18.68 -14.02 -0.52
N ASP A 99 19.51 -14.24 0.49
CA ASP A 99 20.85 -14.85 0.32
C ASP A 99 20.77 -16.33 -0.03
N GLU A 100 19.70 -17.01 0.37
CA GLU A 100 19.46 -18.42 0.06
C GLU A 100 18.94 -18.67 -1.37
N LEU A 101 18.55 -17.61 -2.09
CA LEU A 101 18.09 -17.77 -3.46
C LEU A 101 19.23 -18.26 -4.37
N PRO A 102 19.00 -19.29 -5.22
CA PRO A 102 19.98 -19.72 -6.19
C PRO A 102 20.29 -18.62 -7.21
N GLN A 103 21.43 -18.74 -7.87
CA GLN A 103 21.81 -17.84 -8.94
C GLN A 103 20.77 -17.87 -10.07
N GLY A 104 20.37 -16.68 -10.53
CA GLY A 104 19.36 -16.53 -11.58
C GLY A 104 17.91 -16.78 -11.14
N ALA A 105 17.65 -16.89 -9.83
CA ALA A 105 16.29 -17.04 -9.31
C ALA A 105 15.37 -15.89 -9.71
N VAL A 106 14.10 -16.18 -9.86
CA VAL A 106 13.08 -15.21 -10.30
C VAL A 106 12.43 -14.56 -9.08
N VAL A 107 12.55 -13.23 -8.97
CA VAL A 107 11.92 -12.45 -7.89
C VAL A 107 10.86 -11.51 -8.45
N GLY A 108 9.63 -11.64 -7.94
CA GLY A 108 8.47 -10.87 -8.38
C GLY A 108 8.33 -9.52 -7.67
N THR A 109 8.39 -8.42 -8.43
CA THR A 109 7.99 -7.09 -7.98
C THR A 109 7.74 -6.17 -9.17
N SER A 110 6.80 -5.20 -9.01
CA SER A 110 6.60 -4.12 -9.99
C SER A 110 7.05 -2.75 -9.47
N SER A 111 7.64 -2.70 -8.27
CA SER A 111 8.17 -1.47 -7.69
C SER A 111 9.57 -1.21 -8.22
N LEU A 112 9.78 -0.08 -8.91
CA LEU A 112 11.09 0.34 -9.42
C LEU A 112 12.12 0.49 -8.28
N ARG A 113 11.70 1.00 -7.12
CA ARG A 113 12.53 1.09 -5.93
C ARG A 113 13.07 -0.28 -5.52
N ARG A 114 12.16 -1.28 -5.38
CA ARG A 114 12.56 -2.64 -5.01
C ARG A 114 13.43 -3.30 -6.08
N GLN A 115 13.11 -3.10 -7.35
CA GLN A 115 13.92 -3.63 -8.46
C GLN A 115 15.36 -3.13 -8.36
N ALA A 116 15.54 -1.80 -8.25
CA ALA A 116 16.88 -1.20 -8.16
C ALA A 116 17.66 -1.72 -6.95
N LEU A 117 17.03 -1.79 -5.77
CA LEU A 117 17.70 -2.28 -4.56
C LEU A 117 18.00 -3.78 -4.62
N LEU A 118 17.10 -4.61 -5.14
CA LEU A 118 17.35 -6.04 -5.33
C LEU A 118 18.50 -6.27 -6.32
N GLN A 119 18.55 -5.54 -7.43
CA GLN A 119 19.63 -5.64 -8.40
C GLN A 119 20.99 -5.17 -7.83
N ALA A 120 20.97 -4.19 -6.93
CA ALA A 120 22.20 -3.77 -6.23
C ALA A 120 22.69 -4.83 -5.23
N LEU A 121 21.78 -5.50 -4.51
CA LEU A 121 22.11 -6.55 -3.54
C LEU A 121 22.48 -7.87 -4.22
N ARG A 122 21.76 -8.25 -5.26
CA ARG A 122 21.87 -9.53 -5.98
C ARG A 122 21.69 -9.29 -7.50
N PRO A 123 22.74 -8.86 -8.19
CA PRO A 123 22.69 -8.54 -9.63
C PRO A 123 22.43 -9.78 -10.52
N ASP A 124 22.60 -10.97 -9.98
CA ASP A 124 22.34 -12.24 -10.66
C ASP A 124 20.84 -12.60 -10.76
N LEU A 125 19.98 -11.97 -9.95
CA LEU A 125 18.56 -12.30 -9.93
C LEU A 125 17.81 -11.79 -11.16
N LYS A 126 16.81 -12.55 -11.58
CA LYS A 126 15.83 -12.13 -12.59
C LYS A 126 14.65 -11.45 -11.90
N ILE A 127 14.49 -10.15 -12.14
CA ILE A 127 13.38 -9.40 -11.57
C ILE A 127 12.24 -9.36 -12.58
N GLU A 128 11.09 -9.90 -12.20
CA GLU A 128 9.91 -9.94 -13.05
C GLU A 128 8.73 -9.16 -12.45
N ALA A 129 7.87 -8.65 -13.35
CA ALA A 129 6.73 -7.84 -12.94
C ALA A 129 5.70 -8.70 -12.19
N LEU A 130 5.32 -8.26 -10.98
CA LEU A 130 4.29 -8.89 -10.15
C LEU A 130 3.18 -7.90 -9.82
N ARG A 131 1.98 -8.17 -10.30
CA ARG A 131 0.80 -7.33 -10.14
C ARG A 131 -0.38 -8.05 -9.53
N GLY A 132 -1.35 -7.26 -9.07
CA GLY A 132 -2.56 -7.68 -8.37
C GLY A 132 -2.53 -7.25 -6.90
N ASN A 133 -3.58 -7.57 -6.17
CA ASN A 133 -3.64 -7.43 -4.72
C ASN A 133 -2.74 -8.46 -4.03
N VAL A 134 -2.61 -8.39 -2.70
CA VAL A 134 -1.73 -9.29 -1.93
C VAL A 134 -2.08 -10.75 -2.19
N ASN A 135 -3.36 -11.13 -2.15
CA ASN A 135 -3.81 -12.50 -2.36
C ASN A 135 -3.46 -13.01 -3.77
N THR A 136 -3.65 -12.18 -4.79
CA THR A 136 -3.28 -12.53 -6.17
C THR A 136 -1.77 -12.76 -6.31
N ARG A 137 -0.96 -11.91 -5.65
CA ARG A 137 0.50 -12.03 -5.70
C ARG A 137 0.99 -13.27 -4.97
N LEU A 138 0.40 -13.59 -3.81
CA LEU A 138 0.70 -14.82 -3.08
C LEU A 138 0.31 -16.05 -3.88
N ARG A 139 -0.87 -16.05 -4.50
CA ARG A 139 -1.30 -17.16 -5.38
C ARG A 139 -0.32 -17.40 -6.52
N LYS A 140 0.17 -16.36 -7.20
CA LYS A 140 1.18 -16.49 -8.26
C LYS A 140 2.49 -17.09 -7.75
N LEU A 141 2.90 -16.76 -6.53
CA LEU A 141 4.04 -17.40 -5.87
C LEU A 141 3.76 -18.89 -5.60
N ASP A 142 2.56 -19.20 -5.08
CA ASP A 142 2.15 -20.58 -4.75
C ASP A 142 2.02 -21.47 -6.01
N GLU A 143 1.66 -20.85 -7.14
CA GLU A 143 1.66 -21.50 -8.47
C GLU A 143 3.08 -21.70 -9.06
N GLY A 144 4.13 -21.25 -8.36
CA GLY A 144 5.52 -21.42 -8.77
C GLY A 144 5.98 -20.49 -9.89
N GLN A 145 5.25 -19.38 -10.16
CA GLN A 145 5.66 -18.39 -11.16
C GLN A 145 6.91 -17.61 -10.74
N TYR A 146 7.22 -17.59 -9.45
CA TYR A 146 8.37 -16.89 -8.84
C TYR A 146 9.01 -17.78 -7.78
N ASP A 147 10.32 -17.62 -7.58
CA ASP A 147 11.06 -18.23 -6.45
C ASP A 147 10.82 -17.47 -5.15
N ALA A 148 10.68 -16.15 -5.27
CA ALA A 148 10.31 -15.25 -4.18
C ALA A 148 9.57 -14.01 -4.69
N ILE A 149 8.88 -13.32 -3.79
CA ILE A 149 8.27 -12.02 -4.06
C ILE A 149 8.57 -11.04 -2.94
N VAL A 150 8.54 -9.74 -3.23
CA VAL A 150 8.75 -8.70 -2.22
C VAL A 150 7.48 -7.86 -2.08
N LEU A 151 6.94 -7.85 -0.85
CA LEU A 151 5.73 -7.13 -0.46
C LEU A 151 6.02 -6.16 0.69
N ALA A 152 5.11 -5.22 0.96
CA ALA A 152 5.17 -4.46 2.21
C ALA A 152 4.72 -5.35 3.37
N ALA A 153 5.50 -5.43 4.45
CA ALA A 153 5.16 -6.24 5.64
C ALA A 153 3.80 -5.85 6.21
N ALA A 154 3.49 -4.56 6.32
CA ALA A 154 2.20 -4.06 6.77
C ALA A 154 1.01 -4.63 5.99
N GLY A 155 1.16 -4.89 4.69
CA GLY A 155 0.09 -5.47 3.87
C GLY A 155 -0.23 -6.90 4.26
N LEU A 156 0.78 -7.71 4.58
CA LEU A 156 0.61 -9.08 5.05
C LEU A 156 0.07 -9.11 6.48
N MET A 157 0.60 -8.26 7.37
CA MET A 157 0.16 -8.18 8.76
C MET A 157 -1.32 -7.81 8.86
N ARG A 158 -1.78 -6.83 8.09
CA ARG A 158 -3.19 -6.40 8.04
C ARG A 158 -4.15 -7.47 7.54
N LEU A 159 -3.67 -8.41 6.75
CA LEU A 159 -4.44 -9.55 6.25
C LEU A 159 -4.24 -10.81 7.09
N GLU A 160 -3.60 -10.68 8.27
CA GLU A 160 -3.31 -11.79 9.18
C GLU A 160 -2.47 -12.91 8.53
N MET A 161 -1.60 -12.51 7.57
CA MET A 161 -0.72 -13.41 6.80
C MET A 161 0.76 -13.25 7.18
N SER A 162 1.03 -12.90 8.43
CA SER A 162 2.40 -12.67 8.91
C SER A 162 3.29 -13.91 8.82
N GLU A 163 2.71 -15.11 8.86
CA GLU A 163 3.39 -16.39 8.70
C GLU A 163 4.01 -16.58 7.29
N ARG A 164 3.53 -15.81 6.29
CA ARG A 164 4.09 -15.81 4.94
C ARG A 164 5.39 -15.01 4.85
N ILE A 165 5.71 -14.19 5.85
CA ILE A 165 6.94 -13.39 5.91
C ILE A 165 8.08 -14.30 6.33
N ARG A 166 9.03 -14.57 5.40
CA ARG A 166 10.23 -15.35 5.72
C ARG A 166 11.31 -14.49 6.35
N ALA A 167 11.48 -13.27 5.84
CA ALA A 167 12.40 -12.29 6.38
C ALA A 167 11.84 -10.87 6.13
N ARG A 168 12.26 -9.92 6.95
CA ARG A 168 12.06 -8.49 6.74
C ARG A 168 13.39 -7.86 6.36
N PHE A 169 13.38 -7.06 5.30
CA PHE A 169 14.59 -6.34 4.91
C PHE A 169 14.94 -5.26 5.94
N ASP A 170 16.22 -5.17 6.26
CA ASP A 170 16.72 -4.03 7.02
C ASP A 170 16.55 -2.75 6.20
N PRO A 171 16.02 -1.65 6.80
CA PRO A 171 15.90 -0.37 6.11
C PRO A 171 17.20 0.18 5.52
N ALA A 172 18.35 -0.18 6.10
CA ALA A 172 19.66 0.18 5.55
C ALA A 172 19.96 -0.56 4.22
N GLN A 173 19.39 -1.74 4.01
CA GLN A 173 19.54 -2.51 2.77
C GLN A 173 18.41 -2.20 1.77
N MET A 174 17.20 -2.04 2.27
CA MET A 174 16.03 -1.76 1.45
C MET A 174 15.18 -0.66 2.09
N LEU A 175 15.53 0.59 1.77
CA LEU A 175 14.81 1.76 2.26
C LEU A 175 13.33 1.66 1.88
N PRO A 176 12.39 1.72 2.84
CA PRO A 176 10.95 1.70 2.56
C PRO A 176 10.50 2.85 1.66
N ALA A 177 9.35 2.70 1.00
CA ALA A 177 8.72 3.83 0.35
C ALA A 177 8.26 4.86 1.39
N ALA A 178 8.28 6.16 1.03
CA ALA A 178 7.70 7.20 1.86
C ALA A 178 6.24 6.84 2.21
N GLY A 179 5.86 6.99 3.48
CA GLY A 179 4.52 6.65 3.95
C GLY A 179 4.17 5.14 3.97
N GLN A 180 5.11 4.24 3.61
CA GLN A 180 4.82 2.81 3.66
C GLN A 180 4.50 2.37 5.09
N GLY A 181 3.42 1.61 5.26
CA GLY A 181 2.92 1.16 6.56
C GLY A 181 1.87 2.08 7.18
N ALA A 182 1.76 3.34 6.75
CA ALA A 182 0.76 4.27 7.24
C ALA A 182 -0.52 4.27 6.39
N LEU A 183 -1.64 4.63 7.00
CA LEU A 183 -2.88 5.00 6.33
C LEU A 183 -3.00 6.51 6.31
N GLY A 184 -3.43 7.06 5.18
CA GLY A 184 -3.82 8.44 5.02
C GLY A 184 -5.32 8.55 4.77
N ILE A 185 -5.96 9.55 5.35
CA ILE A 185 -7.38 9.82 5.14
C ILE A 185 -7.51 11.19 4.48
N GLU A 186 -8.07 11.17 3.27
CA GLU A 186 -8.32 12.33 2.44
C GLU A 186 -9.78 12.75 2.55
N VAL A 187 -10.01 14.05 2.59
CA VAL A 187 -11.33 14.68 2.64
C VAL A 187 -11.35 15.94 1.79
N ARG A 188 -12.53 16.47 1.53
CA ARG A 188 -12.65 17.83 0.99
C ARG A 188 -12.22 18.85 2.06
N ALA A 189 -11.51 19.88 1.63
CA ALA A 189 -10.96 20.90 2.50
C ALA A 189 -12.04 21.74 3.21
N ASP A 190 -13.25 21.82 2.66
CA ASP A 190 -14.40 22.54 3.23
C ASP A 190 -15.18 21.72 4.27
N ARG A 191 -14.83 20.43 4.49
CA ARG A 191 -15.51 19.55 5.45
C ARG A 191 -14.83 19.57 6.82
N GLN A 192 -14.88 20.74 7.49
CA GLN A 192 -14.28 20.91 8.83
C GLN A 192 -14.87 19.91 9.85
N ASP A 193 -16.15 19.57 9.72
CA ASP A 193 -16.84 18.58 10.56
C ASP A 193 -16.17 17.21 10.50
N ILE A 194 -15.74 16.76 9.31
CA ILE A 194 -15.06 15.48 9.11
C ILE A 194 -13.60 15.58 9.57
N ILE A 195 -12.93 16.69 9.28
CA ILE A 195 -11.56 16.95 9.75
C ILE A 195 -11.49 16.86 11.28
N ASP A 196 -12.41 17.48 11.98
CA ASP A 196 -12.48 17.46 13.44
C ASP A 196 -12.76 16.05 13.99
N ALA A 197 -13.63 15.29 13.33
CA ALA A 197 -13.91 13.90 13.69
C ALA A 197 -12.69 12.98 13.50
N LEU A 198 -11.82 13.29 12.54
CA LEU A 198 -10.61 12.52 12.24
C LEU A 198 -9.40 12.93 13.09
N ALA A 199 -9.38 14.14 13.63
CA ALA A 199 -8.24 14.67 14.42
C ALA A 199 -7.75 13.72 15.52
N PRO A 200 -8.64 13.02 16.30
CA PRO A 200 -8.21 12.08 17.32
C PRO A 200 -7.53 10.79 16.79
N LEU A 201 -7.60 10.52 15.48
CA LEU A 201 -6.96 9.37 14.83
C LEU A 201 -5.56 9.72 14.34
N ALA A 202 -5.20 11.02 14.28
CA ALA A 202 -3.94 11.47 13.76
C ALA A 202 -2.78 11.08 14.67
N HIS A 203 -1.73 10.51 14.09
CA HIS A 203 -0.51 10.15 14.78
C HIS A 203 0.62 11.10 14.35
N MET A 204 0.81 12.17 15.13
CA MET A 204 1.78 13.23 14.82
C MET A 204 3.20 12.73 14.54
N PRO A 205 3.76 11.75 15.31
CA PRO A 205 5.08 11.20 14.97
C PRO A 205 5.16 10.59 13.58
N THR A 206 4.09 9.91 13.11
CA THR A 206 4.05 9.36 11.75
C THR A 206 3.87 10.46 10.70
N TRP A 207 3.17 11.53 11.04
CA TRP A 207 2.90 12.63 10.11
C TRP A 207 4.18 13.43 9.79
N LEU A 208 5.09 13.55 10.76
CA LEU A 208 6.29 14.38 10.67
C LEU A 208 7.54 13.62 10.17
N THR A 209 7.42 12.33 9.90
CA THR A 209 8.51 11.46 9.37
C THR A 209 8.26 11.01 7.95
#